data_c958b5bf86999b7bf7b739ed7984bbc3
#
_entry.id   c958b5bf86999b7bf7b739ed7984bbc3
#
_cell.length_a   1.000
_cell.length_b   1.000
_cell.length_c   1.000
_cell.angle_alpha   90.00
_cell.angle_beta   90.00
_cell.angle_gamma   90.00
#
_symmetry.space_group_name_H-M   'P 1'
#
loop_
_entity.id
_entity.type
_entity.pdbx_description
1 polymer ?
#
loop_
_entity_poly.entity_id
_entity_poly.type
_entity_poly.pdbx_seq_one_letter_code
_entity_poly.pdbx_strand_id
1 'polypeptide(L)'
;ASDVYKRQNSRVYDPIIQALTGATDIQADRATGEPKMFRIIIADKVTSLTAAQAISSALFAREKHGISQHIELSMLDSMISFFWPEGMAGIVFAENEVDMRKLQGSQDLIYKAKDRHITAGAVSDAEWKGMCRALNREDLIEDERFATPAGRVSNSQERKEIIGQEISKWNSQE
;
A
#
# COMPACT_ATOMS: atom_id res chain seq x y z
N ALA A 1 -7.23 13.13 23.11
CA ALA A 1 -6.93 14.54 23.47
C ALA A 1 -5.86 14.65 24.57
N SER A 2 -5.84 13.76 25.59
CA SER A 2 -4.86 13.86 26.69
C SER A 2 -3.41 13.55 26.29
N ASP A 3 -3.18 12.81 25.24
CA ASP A 3 -1.84 12.38 24.81
C ASP A 3 -1.09 13.44 24.00
N VAL A 4 -1.81 14.29 23.28
CA VAL A 4 -1.21 15.40 22.52
C VAL A 4 -0.48 16.36 23.46
N TYR A 5 -1.07 16.70 24.61
CA TYR A 5 -0.47 17.61 25.59
C TYR A 5 0.74 17.02 26.33
N LYS A 6 0.79 15.70 26.54
CA LYS A 6 1.90 15.03 27.22
C LYS A 6 3.16 14.91 26.36
N ARG A 7 3.02 14.97 25.02
CA ARG A 7 4.11 14.74 24.07
C ARG A 7 4.56 16.01 23.32
N GLN A 8 4.03 17.18 23.62
CA GLN A 8 4.38 18.44 22.96
C GLN A 8 5.89 18.74 22.95
N ASN A 9 6.62 18.29 23.96
CA ASN A 9 8.07 18.49 24.08
C ASN A 9 8.89 17.29 23.55
N SER A 10 8.24 16.26 23.02
CA SER A 10 8.94 15.12 22.44
C SER A 10 9.41 15.45 21.04
N ARG A 11 10.69 15.35 20.79
CA ARG A 11 11.25 15.48 19.44
C ARG A 11 10.80 14.29 18.61
N VAL A 12 10.26 14.55 17.45
CA VAL A 12 9.76 13.54 16.51
C VAL A 12 10.43 13.78 15.17
N TYR A 13 10.88 12.69 14.56
CA TYR A 13 11.45 12.67 13.23
C TYR A 13 10.70 11.63 12.38
N ASP A 14 10.82 11.76 11.08
CA ASP A 14 10.18 10.87 10.11
C ASP A 14 10.23 9.37 10.47
N PRO A 15 11.39 8.74 10.82
CA PRO A 15 11.43 7.32 11.15
C PRO A 15 10.54 6.93 12.34
N ILE A 16 10.41 7.82 13.34
CA ILE A 16 9.55 7.57 14.51
C ILE A 16 8.08 7.56 14.07
N ILE A 17 7.70 8.50 13.21
CA ILE A 17 6.33 8.54 12.67
C ILE A 17 6.04 7.34 11.79
N GLN A 18 6.96 6.90 10.93
CA GLN A 18 6.81 5.68 10.15
C GLN A 18 6.52 4.46 11.05
N ALA A 19 7.26 4.33 12.16
CA ALA A 19 7.05 3.23 13.11
C ALA A 19 5.69 3.34 13.84
N LEU A 20 5.33 4.53 14.34
CA LEU A 20 4.10 4.75 15.10
C LEU A 20 2.83 4.57 14.28
N THR A 21 2.88 4.83 12.98
CA THR A 21 1.73 4.73 12.06
C THR A 21 1.52 3.34 11.47
N GLY A 22 2.38 2.37 11.77
CA GLY A 22 2.34 1.04 11.15
C GLY A 22 2.90 0.99 9.72
N ALA A 23 3.44 2.09 9.19
CA ALA A 23 4.02 2.13 7.86
C ALA A 23 5.15 1.09 7.68
N THR A 24 5.90 0.83 8.74
CA THR A 24 6.97 -0.18 8.75
C THR A 24 6.45 -1.62 8.66
N ASP A 25 5.26 -1.88 9.21
CA ASP A 25 4.60 -3.19 9.11
C ASP A 25 4.02 -3.42 7.71
N ILE A 26 3.46 -2.38 7.10
CA ILE A 26 3.03 -2.41 5.69
C ILE A 26 4.20 -2.77 4.75
N GLN A 27 5.42 -2.31 5.06
CA GLN A 27 6.64 -2.60 4.32
C GLN A 27 7.42 -3.83 4.84
N ALA A 28 6.86 -4.59 5.76
CA ALA A 28 7.53 -5.74 6.35
C ALA A 28 7.98 -6.75 5.29
N ASP A 29 9.10 -7.40 5.58
CA ASP A 29 9.55 -8.52 4.77
C ASP A 29 8.54 -9.66 4.84
N ARG A 30 8.11 -10.15 3.71
CA ARG A 30 7.02 -11.12 3.64
C ARG A 30 7.39 -12.51 4.12
N ALA A 31 8.64 -12.90 3.92
CA ALA A 31 9.12 -14.21 4.34
C ALA A 31 9.37 -14.28 5.84
N THR A 32 9.86 -13.17 6.42
CA THR A 32 10.28 -13.13 7.84
C THR A 32 9.30 -12.37 8.74
N GLY A 33 8.47 -11.48 8.17
CA GLY A 33 7.63 -10.55 8.91
C GLY A 33 8.41 -9.40 9.56
N GLU A 34 9.70 -9.23 9.22
CA GLU A 34 10.54 -8.18 9.79
C GLU A 34 10.09 -6.80 9.28
N PRO A 35 9.74 -5.83 10.17
CA PRO A 35 9.34 -4.49 9.78
C PRO A 35 10.45 -3.76 9.01
N LYS A 36 10.08 -3.02 7.96
CA LYS A 36 11.02 -2.25 7.14
C LYS A 36 10.59 -0.81 6.99
N MET A 37 11.56 0.11 7.08
CA MET A 37 11.33 1.53 6.80
C MET A 37 11.19 1.78 5.30
N PHE A 38 10.32 2.71 4.92
CA PHE A 38 10.45 3.37 3.63
C PHE A 38 11.81 4.10 3.60
N ARG A 39 12.57 3.93 2.53
CA ARG A 39 13.90 4.54 2.36
C ARG A 39 13.84 6.00 1.92
N ILE A 40 12.75 6.68 2.21
CA ILE A 40 12.52 8.09 1.97
C ILE A 40 11.83 8.70 3.21
N ILE A 41 11.95 10.00 3.39
CA ILE A 41 11.26 10.74 4.45
C ILE A 41 9.77 10.91 4.09
N ILE A 42 9.03 9.80 4.08
CA ILE A 42 7.65 9.78 3.59
C ILE A 42 6.70 10.55 4.50
N ALA A 43 6.91 10.49 5.81
CA ALA A 43 6.07 11.20 6.78
C ALA A 43 6.18 12.72 6.61
N ASP A 44 7.40 13.24 6.44
CA ASP A 44 7.64 14.66 6.15
C ASP A 44 6.95 15.08 4.84
N LYS A 45 7.08 14.26 3.79
CA LYS A 45 6.50 14.57 2.47
C LYS A 45 4.98 14.58 2.49
N VAL A 46 4.36 13.56 3.07
CA VAL A 46 2.89 13.47 3.20
C VAL A 46 2.37 14.63 4.02
N THR A 47 3.01 14.94 5.15
CA THR A 47 2.61 16.05 6.01
C THR A 47 2.74 17.40 5.29
N SER A 48 3.80 17.59 4.52
CA SER A 48 3.99 18.82 3.73
C SER A 48 2.89 19.01 2.67
N LEU A 49 2.50 17.94 1.98
CA LEU A 49 1.39 18.00 1.02
C LEU A 49 0.05 18.26 1.70
N THR A 50 -0.21 17.61 2.83
CA THR A 50 -1.41 17.84 3.64
C THR A 50 -1.47 19.28 4.15
N ALA A 51 -0.34 19.83 4.59
CA ALA A 51 -0.24 21.24 5.02
C ALA A 51 -0.54 22.21 3.87
N ALA A 52 0.06 21.98 2.69
CA ALA A 52 -0.19 22.80 1.51
C ALA A 52 -1.68 22.78 1.10
N GLN A 53 -2.30 21.61 1.13
CA GLN A 53 -3.73 21.45 0.84
C GLN A 53 -4.61 22.17 1.86
N ALA A 54 -4.32 22.02 3.16
CA ALA A 54 -5.08 22.67 4.23
C ALA A 54 -4.95 24.21 4.17
N ILE A 55 -3.74 24.74 3.93
CA ILE A 55 -3.49 26.17 3.78
C ILE A 55 -4.23 26.72 2.57
N SER A 56 -4.15 26.06 1.42
CA SER A 56 -4.84 26.49 0.21
C SER A 56 -6.36 26.52 0.40
N SER A 57 -6.92 25.49 1.04
CA SER A 57 -8.35 25.42 1.36
C SER A 57 -8.79 26.53 2.32
N ALA A 58 -8.00 26.83 3.35
CA ALA A 58 -8.30 27.90 4.29
C ALA A 58 -8.22 29.29 3.64
N LEU A 59 -7.24 29.51 2.75
CA LEU A 59 -7.12 30.76 1.98
C LEU A 59 -8.32 30.93 1.04
N PHE A 60 -8.74 29.88 0.36
CA PHE A 60 -9.93 29.90 -0.49
C PHE A 60 -11.21 30.21 0.31
N ALA A 61 -11.37 29.57 1.48
CA ALA A 61 -12.49 29.81 2.35
C ALA A 61 -12.51 31.28 2.86
N ARG A 62 -11.34 31.82 3.22
CA ARG A 62 -11.20 33.21 3.60
C ARG A 62 -11.60 34.16 2.48
N GLU A 63 -11.13 33.93 1.27
CA GLU A 63 -11.47 34.77 0.10
C GLU A 63 -12.96 34.72 -0.21
N LYS A 64 -13.56 33.53 -0.16
CA LYS A 64 -14.96 33.34 -0.51
C LYS A 64 -15.95 33.78 0.58
N HIS A 65 -15.61 33.59 1.84
CA HIS A 65 -16.51 33.77 2.98
C HIS A 65 -16.06 34.82 4.01
N GLY A 66 -14.87 35.40 3.86
CA GLY A 66 -14.30 36.35 4.81
C GLY A 66 -13.91 35.75 6.16
N ILE A 67 -13.83 34.42 6.28
CA ILE A 67 -13.60 33.70 7.53
C ILE A 67 -12.16 33.20 7.56
N SER A 68 -11.36 33.68 8.50
CA SER A 68 -10.03 33.14 8.80
C SER A 68 -10.14 31.89 9.66
N GLN A 69 -9.27 30.92 9.40
CA GLN A 69 -9.25 29.63 10.11
C GLN A 69 -7.88 29.38 10.73
N HIS A 70 -7.86 28.80 11.91
CA HIS A 70 -6.67 28.20 12.50
C HIS A 70 -6.53 26.76 11.99
N ILE A 71 -5.34 26.39 11.51
CA ILE A 71 -5.04 25.05 11.01
C ILE A 71 -4.13 24.36 12.01
N GLU A 72 -4.58 23.24 12.54
CA GLU A 72 -3.78 22.32 13.34
C GLU A 72 -3.49 21.07 12.53
N LEU A 73 -2.24 20.65 12.47
CA LEU A 73 -1.77 19.50 11.70
C LEU A 73 -0.73 18.72 12.49
N SER A 74 -0.87 17.40 12.52
CA SER A 74 0.17 16.53 13.04
C SER A 74 0.69 15.59 11.96
N MET A 75 1.99 15.24 12.04
CA MET A 75 2.59 14.24 11.14
C MET A 75 1.96 12.87 11.34
N LEU A 76 1.64 12.53 12.59
CA LEU A 76 1.02 11.24 12.93
C LEU A 76 -0.34 11.10 12.27
N ASP A 77 -1.23 12.09 12.42
CA ASP A 77 -2.58 12.05 11.85
C ASP A 77 -2.55 12.07 10.33
N SER A 78 -1.64 12.87 9.75
CA SER A 78 -1.44 12.92 8.29
C SER A 78 -1.05 11.55 7.72
N MET A 79 -0.13 10.86 8.37
CA MET A 79 0.33 9.53 7.94
C MET A 79 -0.73 8.45 8.19
N ILE A 80 -1.41 8.45 9.33
CA ILE A 80 -2.50 7.51 9.60
C ILE A 80 -3.61 7.69 8.55
N SER A 81 -3.98 8.93 8.25
CA SER A 81 -4.99 9.22 7.22
C SER A 81 -4.56 8.74 5.83
N PHE A 82 -3.28 8.91 5.49
CA PHE A 82 -2.74 8.50 4.19
C PHE A 82 -2.72 6.99 4.00
N PHE A 83 -2.32 6.24 5.05
CA PHE A 83 -2.28 4.77 5.02
C PHE A 83 -3.57 4.10 5.52
N TRP A 84 -4.62 4.87 5.76
CA TRP A 84 -5.85 4.33 6.34
C TRP A 84 -6.42 3.11 5.59
N PRO A 85 -6.53 3.12 4.24
CA PRO A 85 -7.06 1.99 3.52
C PRO A 85 -6.22 0.71 3.69
N GLU A 86 -4.89 0.84 3.62
CA GLU A 86 -3.97 -0.29 3.70
C GLU A 86 -3.76 -0.75 5.15
N GLY A 87 -3.65 0.17 6.09
CA GLY A 87 -3.38 -0.13 7.49
C GLY A 87 -4.59 -0.64 8.26
N MET A 88 -5.80 -0.18 7.90
CA MET A 88 -7.01 -0.45 8.67
C MET A 88 -7.92 -1.53 8.06
N ALA A 89 -7.73 -1.88 6.79
CA ALA A 89 -8.63 -2.79 6.08
C ALA A 89 -8.82 -4.16 6.77
N GLY A 90 -7.83 -4.64 7.52
CA GLY A 90 -7.90 -5.91 8.25
C GLY A 90 -8.49 -5.83 9.65
N ILE A 91 -8.67 -4.64 10.22
CA ILE A 91 -9.06 -4.46 11.62
C ILE A 91 -10.36 -3.65 11.80
N VAL A 92 -10.95 -3.17 10.71
CA VAL A 92 -12.21 -2.39 10.74
C VAL A 92 -13.43 -3.29 11.02
N PHE A 93 -13.36 -4.56 10.64
CA PHE A 93 -14.45 -5.52 10.82
C PHE A 93 -14.19 -6.40 12.05
N ALA A 94 -14.93 -6.18 13.12
CA ALA A 94 -14.71 -6.80 14.44
C ALA A 94 -14.89 -8.33 14.50
N GLU A 95 -15.48 -8.97 13.49
CA GLU A 95 -15.76 -10.40 13.47
C GLU A 95 -15.03 -11.19 12.36
N ASN A 96 -14.29 -10.50 11.50
CA ASN A 96 -13.54 -11.12 10.42
C ASN A 96 -12.12 -10.55 10.40
N GLU A 97 -11.22 -11.20 11.11
CA GLU A 97 -9.80 -10.89 10.98
C GLU A 97 -9.33 -11.28 9.58
N VAL A 98 -9.10 -10.28 8.74
CA VAL A 98 -8.48 -10.49 7.44
C VAL A 98 -6.97 -10.42 7.62
N ASP A 99 -6.28 -11.47 7.19
CA ASP A 99 -4.81 -11.48 7.17
C ASP A 99 -4.30 -10.43 6.17
N MET A 100 -3.96 -9.25 6.67
CA MET A 100 -3.50 -8.12 5.86
C MET A 100 -2.22 -8.42 5.09
N ARG A 101 -1.38 -9.34 5.57
CA ARG A 101 -0.17 -9.75 4.86
C ARG A 101 -0.50 -10.40 3.52
N LYS A 102 -1.60 -11.16 3.45
CA LYS A 102 -2.08 -11.74 2.20
C LYS A 102 -2.62 -10.68 1.23
N LEU A 103 -3.37 -9.69 1.75
CA LEU A 103 -3.87 -8.59 0.93
C LEU A 103 -2.74 -7.71 0.39
N GLN A 104 -1.81 -7.31 1.25
CA GLN A 104 -0.63 -6.54 0.86
C GLN A 104 0.26 -7.35 -0.10
N GLY A 105 0.33 -8.68 0.09
CA GLY A 105 0.98 -9.62 -0.79
C GLY A 105 0.52 -9.55 -2.24
N SER A 106 -0.75 -9.25 -2.47
CA SER A 106 -1.32 -9.15 -3.81
C SER A 106 -0.81 -7.95 -4.61
N GLN A 107 -0.24 -6.95 -3.96
CA GLN A 107 0.25 -5.70 -4.57
C GLN A 107 1.74 -5.72 -4.93
N ASP A 108 2.49 -6.73 -4.51
CA ASP A 108 3.88 -6.88 -4.92
C ASP A 108 3.99 -7.56 -6.30
N LEU A 109 3.99 -6.74 -7.33
CA LEU A 109 3.90 -7.14 -8.73
C LEU A 109 5.24 -7.04 -9.47
N ILE A 110 6.37 -7.13 -8.75
CA ILE A 110 7.69 -7.12 -9.36
C ILE A 110 8.15 -8.55 -9.64
N TYR A 111 8.54 -8.80 -10.88
CA TYR A 111 9.02 -10.09 -11.37
C TYR A 111 10.40 -9.94 -12.03
N LYS A 112 11.17 -11.03 -11.99
CA LYS A 112 12.48 -11.09 -12.66
C LYS A 112 12.32 -11.78 -14.02
N ALA A 113 12.43 -10.99 -15.09
CA ALA A 113 12.61 -11.53 -16.46
C ALA A 113 14.08 -11.91 -16.70
N LYS A 114 14.42 -12.47 -17.88
CA LYS A 114 15.79 -12.87 -18.21
C LYS A 114 16.80 -11.73 -18.10
N ASP A 115 16.42 -10.53 -18.55
CA ASP A 115 17.31 -9.39 -18.73
C ASP A 115 17.18 -8.33 -17.62
N ARG A 116 15.99 -8.19 -17.02
CA ARG A 116 15.73 -7.17 -15.98
C ARG A 116 14.51 -7.50 -15.12
N HIS A 117 14.19 -6.62 -14.18
CA HIS A 117 12.93 -6.68 -13.43
C HIS A 117 11.85 -5.92 -14.19
N ILE A 118 10.64 -6.47 -14.18
CA ILE A 118 9.44 -5.86 -14.72
C ILE A 118 8.34 -5.83 -13.67
N THR A 119 7.33 -5.01 -13.89
CA THR A 119 6.08 -5.08 -13.14
C THR A 119 4.98 -5.62 -14.06
N ALA A 120 4.21 -6.56 -13.56
CA ALA A 120 3.06 -7.11 -14.27
C ALA A 120 1.95 -7.40 -13.27
N GLY A 121 0.71 -7.09 -13.64
CA GLY A 121 -0.44 -7.30 -12.76
C GLY A 121 -1.72 -7.47 -13.58
N ALA A 122 -2.70 -8.13 -12.96
CA ALA A 122 -4.04 -8.27 -13.48
C ALA A 122 -5.02 -7.97 -12.34
N VAL A 123 -5.82 -6.93 -12.49
CA VAL A 123 -6.82 -6.49 -11.50
C VAL A 123 -8.18 -7.10 -11.83
N SER A 124 -8.58 -7.03 -13.10
CA SER A 124 -9.85 -7.57 -13.59
C SER A 124 -9.72 -9.03 -14.06
N ASP A 125 -10.86 -9.72 -14.18
CA ASP A 125 -10.89 -11.08 -14.73
C ASP A 125 -10.44 -11.13 -16.19
N ALA A 126 -10.73 -10.08 -16.95
CA ALA A 126 -10.30 -9.97 -18.35
C ALA A 126 -8.78 -9.87 -18.46
N GLU A 127 -8.16 -9.07 -17.60
CA GLU A 127 -6.70 -8.93 -17.53
C GLU A 127 -6.03 -10.22 -17.03
N TRP A 128 -6.63 -10.90 -16.05
CA TRP A 128 -6.14 -12.22 -15.59
C TRP A 128 -6.12 -13.23 -16.73
N LYS A 129 -7.24 -13.36 -17.46
CA LYS A 129 -7.31 -14.25 -18.64
C LYS A 129 -6.30 -13.84 -19.71
N GLY A 130 -6.10 -12.53 -19.92
CA GLY A 130 -5.09 -11.99 -20.84
C GLY A 130 -3.67 -12.39 -20.43
N MET A 131 -3.33 -12.21 -19.15
CA MET A 131 -2.02 -12.59 -18.61
C MET A 131 -1.78 -14.10 -18.74
N CYS A 132 -2.75 -14.94 -18.38
CA CYS A 132 -2.64 -16.41 -18.52
C CYS A 132 -2.36 -16.82 -19.97
N ARG A 133 -3.06 -16.23 -20.93
CA ARG A 133 -2.83 -16.50 -22.36
C ARG A 133 -1.45 -16.05 -22.83
N ALA A 134 -1.05 -14.83 -22.45
CA ALA A 134 0.26 -14.30 -22.82
C ALA A 134 1.42 -15.18 -22.30
N LEU A 135 1.24 -15.79 -21.14
CA LEU A 135 2.23 -16.67 -20.53
C LEU A 135 2.08 -18.15 -20.93
N ASN A 136 1.16 -18.48 -21.84
CA ASN A 136 0.80 -19.86 -22.23
C ASN A 136 0.37 -20.74 -21.04
N ARG A 137 -0.34 -20.15 -20.08
CA ARG A 137 -0.84 -20.78 -18.85
C ARG A 137 -2.36 -20.67 -18.75
N GLU A 138 -3.07 -21.05 -19.82
CA GLU A 138 -4.54 -21.03 -19.84
C GLU A 138 -5.16 -21.98 -18.81
N ASP A 139 -4.40 -22.98 -18.35
CA ASP A 139 -4.75 -23.88 -17.25
C ASP A 139 -5.11 -23.12 -15.96
N LEU A 140 -4.49 -21.96 -15.71
CA LEU A 140 -4.74 -21.13 -14.53
C LEU A 140 -6.07 -20.35 -14.57
N ILE A 141 -6.73 -20.28 -15.73
CA ILE A 141 -8.00 -19.56 -15.88
C ILE A 141 -9.11 -20.27 -15.12
N GLU A 142 -9.14 -21.60 -15.22
CA GLU A 142 -10.16 -22.47 -14.60
C GLU A 142 -9.68 -23.09 -13.27
N ASP A 143 -8.46 -22.77 -12.82
CA ASP A 143 -7.92 -23.25 -11.56
C ASP A 143 -8.71 -22.65 -10.39
N GLU A 144 -9.26 -23.49 -9.53
CA GLU A 144 -10.12 -23.09 -8.40
C GLU A 144 -9.43 -22.07 -7.49
N ARG A 145 -8.09 -22.09 -7.39
CA ARG A 145 -7.30 -21.15 -6.59
C ARG A 145 -7.34 -19.74 -7.16
N PHE A 146 -7.50 -19.60 -8.49
CA PHE A 146 -7.33 -18.32 -9.19
C PHE A 146 -8.54 -17.89 -10.03
N ALA A 147 -9.57 -18.70 -10.13
CA ALA A 147 -10.76 -18.45 -10.94
C ALA A 147 -11.52 -17.18 -10.50
N THR A 148 -11.44 -16.81 -9.23
CA THR A 148 -12.11 -15.62 -8.70
C THR A 148 -11.11 -14.57 -8.20
N PRO A 149 -11.49 -13.25 -8.18
CA PRO A 149 -10.65 -12.22 -7.59
C PRO A 149 -10.26 -12.51 -6.13
N ALA A 150 -11.20 -12.97 -5.31
CA ALA A 150 -10.95 -13.35 -3.93
C ALA A 150 -9.95 -14.52 -3.82
N GLY A 151 -10.11 -15.53 -4.66
CA GLY A 151 -9.17 -16.66 -4.75
C GLY A 151 -7.76 -16.20 -5.10
N ARG A 152 -7.62 -15.31 -6.10
CA ARG A 152 -6.34 -14.73 -6.51
C ARG A 152 -5.65 -13.92 -5.39
N VAL A 153 -6.42 -13.25 -4.54
CA VAL A 153 -5.91 -12.54 -3.36
C VAL A 153 -5.48 -13.53 -2.28
N SER A 154 -6.34 -14.50 -1.95
CA SER A 154 -6.06 -15.51 -0.92
C SER A 154 -4.82 -16.35 -1.24
N ASN A 155 -4.58 -16.63 -2.53
CA ASN A 155 -3.44 -17.42 -3.02
C ASN A 155 -2.37 -16.52 -3.70
N SER A 156 -2.23 -15.28 -3.24
CA SER A 156 -1.37 -14.28 -3.88
C SER A 156 0.10 -14.69 -3.96
N GLN A 157 0.62 -15.35 -2.95
CA GLN A 157 2.01 -15.82 -2.92
C GLN A 157 2.26 -16.91 -3.97
N GLU A 158 1.40 -17.93 -4.00
CA GLU A 158 1.52 -19.03 -4.96
C GLU A 158 1.33 -18.53 -6.40
N ARG A 159 0.34 -17.64 -6.61
CA ARG A 159 0.15 -16.97 -7.89
C ARG A 159 1.40 -16.25 -8.34
N LYS A 160 2.03 -15.48 -7.45
CA LYS A 160 3.26 -14.75 -7.73
C LYS A 160 4.41 -15.67 -8.12
N GLU A 161 4.57 -16.80 -7.45
CA GLU A 161 5.61 -17.78 -7.74
C GLU A 161 5.41 -18.40 -9.12
N ILE A 162 4.18 -18.83 -9.45
CA ILE A 162 3.85 -19.41 -10.75
C ILE A 162 4.09 -18.40 -11.88
N ILE A 163 3.54 -17.19 -11.75
CA ILE A 163 3.71 -16.13 -12.76
C ILE A 163 5.18 -15.74 -12.88
N GLY A 164 5.91 -15.64 -11.77
CA GLY A 164 7.33 -15.31 -11.78
C GLY A 164 8.19 -16.36 -12.49
N GLN A 165 7.88 -17.65 -12.33
CA GLN A 165 8.55 -18.74 -13.04
C GLN A 165 8.31 -18.63 -14.56
N GLU A 166 7.10 -18.30 -14.99
CA GLU A 166 6.82 -18.12 -16.42
C GLU A 166 7.51 -16.86 -16.97
N ILE A 167 7.39 -15.72 -16.32
CA ILE A 167 8.03 -14.47 -16.74
C ILE A 167 9.56 -14.62 -16.83
N SER A 168 10.17 -15.43 -15.97
CA SER A 168 11.62 -15.65 -15.98
C SER A 168 12.14 -16.30 -17.29
N LYS A 169 11.26 -16.88 -18.09
CA LYS A 169 11.58 -17.50 -19.40
C LYS A 169 11.62 -16.51 -20.56
N TRP A 170 11.20 -15.25 -20.33
CA TRP A 170 11.04 -14.24 -21.37
C TRP A 170 11.98 -13.06 -21.16
N ASN A 171 12.32 -12.34 -22.22
CA ASN A 171 12.94 -11.02 -22.09
C ASN A 171 11.84 -9.97 -21.81
N SER A 172 12.22 -8.88 -21.19
CA SER A 172 11.28 -7.85 -20.72
C SER A 172 10.46 -7.16 -21.80
N GLN A 173 10.81 -7.33 -23.08
CA GLN A 173 10.13 -6.72 -24.22
C GLN A 173 9.28 -7.73 -25.02
N GLU A 174 9.30 -8.96 -24.65
CA GLU A 174 8.45 -10.03 -25.22
C GLU A 174 7.11 -10.10 -24.48
#